data_73c53da3e318d60cb5fb0102b5739485
#
_entry.id   73c53da3e318d60cb5fb0102b5739485
#
_cell.length_a   1.000
_cell.length_b   1.000
_cell.length_c   1.000
_cell.angle_alpha   90.00
_cell.angle_beta   90.00
_cell.angle_gamma   90.00
#
_symmetry.space_group_name_H-M   'P 1'
#
loop_
_entity.id
_entity.type
_entity.pdbx_description
1 polymer ?
#
loop_
_entity_poly.entity_id
_entity_poly.type
_entity_poly.pdbx_seq_one_letter_code
_entity_poly.pdbx_strand_id
1 'polypeptide(L)'
;MKYILALDQGTTSSRAIVFDKKGQIKGVVQQEYPQIYPKTGWVEHNPLDILGSQIGVISEVLIRARVNYNSIDAIGITNQRETTIVWDKNTGEPIYNAIVWQCRRTSDYCDYLKAQGYAKTIYNKTGLIIDSYFSATKIKWILDNVEGAKEKAKKGDLLFGTVDTYLMWHLSGGKIHATDYTNASRTMLFNIKTLKWDEELLELFDIPKSMLPNVYPSGHNYGMTDKNVVGFEVPICGVVGDQQGALFGQLCINKGDAKNTYGTGCFMLMNIGKEMIKSKNGLVTTLAASLDNKPDYVLEGSVFVGGAIIQWLRDELKLIPDSKSSEEFAISVKDTNGVYIVPAFVGLGAPYWDSEARGTIIGLTRGANKNHLIRASLESIAYQVKDSIDAMQKDLGIKINTLKVDGGASQNNFLMQFQSDILDSKVIRPKVVEVTALGAAYLAGLTSGYWSSIEEIIENLKIDREFTPLINEEERDELIKGWEKAIKITQYHPK
;
A
#
# COMPACT_ATOMS: atom_id res chain seq x y z
N MET A 1 -5.94 17.79 27.33
CA MET A 1 -6.54 17.05 26.16
C MET A 1 -5.48 16.07 25.70
N LYS A 2 -5.87 14.83 25.40
CA LYS A 2 -4.95 13.79 24.89
C LYS A 2 -5.02 13.70 23.36
N TYR A 3 -4.01 13.14 22.73
CA TYR A 3 -3.87 13.00 21.28
C TYR A 3 -3.21 11.67 20.92
N ILE A 4 -3.41 11.21 19.70
CA ILE A 4 -2.66 10.10 19.11
C ILE A 4 -1.65 10.67 18.11
N LEU A 5 -0.42 10.18 18.17
CA LEU A 5 0.64 10.46 17.20
C LEU A 5 0.72 9.32 16.20
N ALA A 6 0.46 9.59 14.94
CA ALA A 6 0.67 8.64 13.85
C ALA A 6 1.98 8.93 13.12
N LEU A 7 2.76 7.90 12.88
CA LEU A 7 3.96 7.91 12.06
C LEU A 7 3.66 7.18 10.76
N ASP A 8 3.81 7.87 9.63
CA ASP A 8 3.57 7.32 8.30
C ASP A 8 4.89 7.35 7.52
N GLN A 9 5.51 6.20 7.39
CA GLN A 9 6.76 6.03 6.68
C GLN A 9 6.49 5.55 5.25
N GLY A 10 6.32 6.49 4.33
CA GLY A 10 6.09 6.23 2.91
C GLY A 10 7.36 5.90 2.13
N THR A 11 7.22 5.63 0.83
CA THR A 11 8.36 5.28 -0.03
C THR A 11 9.32 6.45 -0.25
N THR A 12 8.82 7.68 -0.29
CA THR A 12 9.64 8.87 -0.63
C THR A 12 9.78 9.85 0.52
N SER A 13 9.02 9.67 1.60
CA SER A 13 8.99 10.62 2.71
C SER A 13 8.50 9.98 4.00
N SER A 14 8.93 10.53 5.12
CA SER A 14 8.42 10.24 6.46
C SER A 14 7.45 11.34 6.87
N ARG A 15 6.36 10.96 7.54
CA ARG A 15 5.36 11.89 8.09
C ARG A 15 5.11 11.62 9.56
N ALA A 16 4.73 12.67 10.28
CA ALA A 16 4.15 12.57 11.61
C ALA A 16 2.89 13.42 11.66
N ILE A 17 1.81 12.86 12.19
CA ILE A 17 0.49 13.48 12.23
C ILE A 17 -0.08 13.33 13.64
N VAL A 18 -0.57 14.43 14.21
CA VAL A 18 -1.25 14.44 15.50
C VAL A 18 -2.75 14.49 15.29
N PHE A 19 -3.46 13.49 15.82
CA PHE A 19 -4.92 13.39 15.76
C PHE A 19 -5.57 13.65 17.11
N ASP A 20 -6.68 14.39 17.09
CA ASP A 20 -7.53 14.58 18.28
C ASP A 20 -8.59 13.46 18.40
N LYS A 21 -9.37 13.51 19.48
CA LYS A 21 -10.44 12.54 19.79
C LYS A 21 -11.51 12.42 18.68
N LYS A 22 -11.65 13.43 17.83
CA LYS A 22 -12.59 13.43 16.69
C LYS A 22 -11.93 12.96 15.38
N GLY A 23 -10.69 12.43 15.44
CA GLY A 23 -9.93 12.04 14.25
C GLY A 23 -9.51 13.23 13.38
N GLN A 24 -9.51 14.47 13.91
CA GLN A 24 -9.10 15.66 13.18
C GLN A 24 -7.60 15.89 13.33
N ILE A 25 -6.98 16.31 12.24
CA ILE A 25 -5.55 16.65 12.21
C ILE A 25 -5.31 17.94 12.99
N LYS A 26 -4.41 17.89 13.97
CA LYS A 26 -3.94 19.06 14.75
C LYS A 26 -2.60 19.57 14.25
N GLY A 27 -1.82 18.73 13.64
CA GLY A 27 -0.56 19.06 13.00
C GLY A 27 -0.10 17.93 12.10
N VAL A 28 0.60 18.29 11.04
CA VAL A 28 1.25 17.37 10.11
C VAL A 28 2.62 17.94 9.73
N VAL A 29 3.60 17.07 9.69
CA VAL A 29 4.95 17.37 9.18
C VAL A 29 5.36 16.22 8.28
N GLN A 30 5.99 16.56 7.17
CA GLN A 30 6.54 15.63 6.20
C GLN A 30 7.96 16.04 5.87
N GLN A 31 8.84 15.04 5.73
CA GLN A 31 10.21 15.20 5.27
C GLN A 31 10.52 14.13 4.23
N GLU A 32 10.98 14.55 3.05
CA GLU A 32 11.49 13.67 2.01
C GLU A 32 12.90 13.17 2.36
N TYR A 33 13.28 12.03 1.81
CA TYR A 33 14.63 11.47 1.92
C TYR A 33 15.12 10.94 0.57
N PRO A 34 16.45 10.85 0.35
CA PRO A 34 17.03 10.46 -0.92
C PRO A 34 16.61 9.05 -1.35
N GLN A 35 16.38 8.89 -2.66
CA GLN A 35 16.18 7.61 -3.31
C GLN A 35 17.48 7.20 -3.99
N ILE A 36 17.87 5.92 -3.90
CA ILE A 36 19.13 5.40 -4.43
C ILE A 36 18.83 4.41 -5.55
N TYR A 37 19.42 4.63 -6.72
CA TYR A 37 19.25 3.79 -7.92
C TYR A 37 20.60 3.27 -8.40
N PRO A 38 21.19 2.20 -7.77
CA PRO A 38 22.55 1.76 -8.07
C PRO A 38 22.72 1.19 -9.47
N LYS A 39 21.68 0.54 -10.01
CA LYS A 39 21.62 -0.09 -11.34
C LYS A 39 20.20 -0.01 -11.88
N THR A 40 20.03 -0.23 -13.18
CA THR A 40 18.70 -0.33 -13.81
C THR A 40 17.83 -1.37 -13.09
N GLY A 41 16.64 -0.96 -12.67
CA GLY A 41 15.68 -1.79 -11.94
C GLY A 41 16.03 -2.02 -10.45
N TRP A 42 17.11 -1.44 -9.93
CA TRP A 42 17.46 -1.49 -8.52
C TRP A 42 17.01 -0.24 -7.80
N VAL A 43 16.36 -0.41 -6.66
CA VAL A 43 15.89 0.69 -5.82
C VAL A 43 16.27 0.42 -4.38
N GLU A 44 16.92 1.37 -3.75
CA GLU A 44 17.40 1.29 -2.36
C GLU A 44 17.10 2.58 -1.60
N HIS A 45 17.00 2.44 -0.28
CA HIS A 45 17.04 3.57 0.65
C HIS A 45 18.16 3.37 1.66
N ASN A 46 18.74 4.48 2.14
CA ASN A 46 19.58 4.40 3.33
C ASN A 46 18.68 4.28 4.57
N PRO A 47 18.79 3.21 5.38
CA PRO A 47 17.96 3.04 6.58
C PRO A 47 18.14 4.17 7.60
N LEU A 48 19.34 4.78 7.66
CA LEU A 48 19.61 5.90 8.56
C LEU A 48 18.86 7.18 8.13
N ASP A 49 18.64 7.39 6.83
CA ASP A 49 17.83 8.53 6.35
C ASP A 49 16.35 8.32 6.69
N ILE A 50 15.83 7.08 6.58
CA ILE A 50 14.48 6.71 7.02
C ILE A 50 14.33 7.03 8.52
N LEU A 51 15.24 6.54 9.35
CA LEU A 51 15.20 6.75 10.80
C LEU A 51 15.34 8.24 11.17
N GLY A 52 16.33 8.92 10.60
CA GLY A 52 16.61 10.33 10.88
C GLY A 52 15.44 11.24 10.51
N SER A 53 14.87 11.04 9.31
CA SER A 53 13.70 11.81 8.87
C SER A 53 12.48 11.53 9.74
N GLN A 54 12.26 10.26 10.16
CA GLN A 54 11.13 9.93 11.04
C GLN A 54 11.26 10.56 12.43
N ILE A 55 12.44 10.55 13.04
CA ILE A 55 12.70 11.22 14.32
C ILE A 55 12.54 12.73 14.17
N GLY A 56 13.03 13.31 13.06
CA GLY A 56 12.90 14.74 12.77
C GLY A 56 11.43 15.19 12.73
N VAL A 57 10.59 14.48 11.98
CA VAL A 57 9.16 14.85 11.87
C VAL A 57 8.38 14.62 13.16
N ILE A 58 8.77 13.65 14.02
CA ILE A 58 8.19 13.48 15.37
C ILE A 58 8.38 14.74 16.22
N SER A 59 9.60 15.23 16.27
CA SER A 59 9.94 16.40 17.07
C SER A 59 9.24 17.66 16.55
N GLU A 60 9.27 17.85 15.23
CA GLU A 60 8.72 19.04 14.58
C GLU A 60 7.18 19.08 14.65
N VAL A 61 6.48 17.96 14.51
CA VAL A 61 4.99 17.95 14.51
C VAL A 61 4.45 18.38 15.87
N LEU A 62 5.08 17.99 16.98
CA LEU A 62 4.67 18.39 18.32
C LEU A 62 4.77 19.90 18.52
N ILE A 63 5.85 20.49 18.02
CA ILE A 63 6.08 21.94 18.06
C ILE A 63 5.02 22.67 17.20
N ARG A 64 4.83 22.24 15.95
CA ARG A 64 3.85 22.86 15.02
C ARG A 64 2.40 22.74 15.53
N ALA A 65 2.06 21.58 16.07
CA ALA A 65 0.73 21.34 16.66
C ALA A 65 0.55 22.04 18.00
N ARG A 66 1.62 22.60 18.61
CA ARG A 66 1.64 23.14 19.99
C ARG A 66 1.14 22.13 21.02
N VAL A 67 1.52 20.87 20.84
CA VAL A 67 1.13 19.75 21.70
C VAL A 67 2.33 19.34 22.55
N ASN A 68 2.11 19.28 23.87
CA ASN A 68 3.11 18.75 24.78
C ASN A 68 3.17 17.22 24.66
N TYR A 69 4.35 16.63 24.67
CA TYR A 69 4.54 15.18 24.58
C TYR A 69 3.78 14.39 25.65
N ASN A 70 3.61 14.94 26.87
CA ASN A 70 2.79 14.34 27.92
C ASN A 70 1.28 14.23 27.55
N SER A 71 0.88 14.91 26.49
CA SER A 71 -0.49 14.84 25.94
C SER A 71 -0.63 13.77 24.85
N ILE A 72 0.45 13.12 24.43
CA ILE A 72 0.37 11.98 23.53
C ILE A 72 0.01 10.74 24.33
N ASP A 73 -1.06 10.07 23.94
CA ASP A 73 -1.59 8.89 24.60
C ASP A 73 -0.90 7.62 24.07
N ALA A 74 -0.75 7.51 22.77
CA ALA A 74 -0.08 6.42 22.11
C ALA A 74 0.47 6.83 20.73
N ILE A 75 1.38 5.98 20.22
CA ILE A 75 1.91 6.07 18.85
C ILE A 75 1.30 4.93 18.02
N GLY A 76 0.84 5.29 16.79
CA GLY A 76 0.54 4.35 15.72
C GLY A 76 1.57 4.49 14.59
N ILE A 77 2.05 3.38 14.04
CA ILE A 77 3.02 3.33 12.94
C ILE A 77 2.36 2.69 11.73
N THR A 78 2.46 3.36 10.58
CA THR A 78 2.16 2.76 9.28
C THR A 78 3.36 2.95 8.35
N ASN A 79 3.55 2.04 7.41
CA ASN A 79 4.77 2.03 6.61
C ASN A 79 4.57 1.46 5.21
N GLN A 80 5.45 1.86 4.28
CA GLN A 80 5.67 1.12 3.04
C GLN A 80 5.99 -0.33 3.36
N ARG A 81 5.25 -1.26 2.76
CA ARG A 81 5.41 -2.70 3.04
C ARG A 81 6.61 -3.28 2.26
N GLU A 82 6.99 -4.51 2.56
CA GLU A 82 7.97 -5.36 1.85
C GLU A 82 9.41 -4.82 1.78
N THR A 83 9.64 -3.53 1.98
CA THR A 83 10.99 -2.96 2.02
C THR A 83 11.78 -3.63 3.13
N THR A 84 12.95 -4.17 2.75
CA THR A 84 13.71 -5.14 3.55
C THR A 84 14.95 -4.49 4.13
N ILE A 85 15.10 -4.56 5.45
CA ILE A 85 16.26 -4.04 6.19
C ILE A 85 16.86 -5.17 7.02
N VAL A 86 18.20 -5.31 6.96
CA VAL A 86 18.96 -6.22 7.81
C VAL A 86 20.04 -5.43 8.56
N TRP A 87 20.09 -5.61 9.86
CA TRP A 87 21.05 -4.89 10.72
C TRP A 87 21.69 -5.80 11.76
N ASP A 88 22.84 -5.36 12.26
CA ASP A 88 23.55 -6.02 13.35
C ASP A 88 22.86 -5.66 14.68
N LYS A 89 22.40 -6.68 15.44
CA LYS A 89 21.66 -6.45 16.68
C LYS A 89 22.48 -5.84 17.82
N ASN A 90 23.82 -5.97 17.74
CA ASN A 90 24.71 -5.49 18.79
C ASN A 90 25.05 -4.01 18.61
N THR A 91 25.08 -3.53 17.36
CA THR A 91 25.41 -2.14 17.04
C THR A 91 24.20 -1.30 16.61
N GLY A 92 23.14 -1.96 16.12
CA GLY A 92 21.98 -1.30 15.48
C GLY A 92 22.26 -0.86 14.04
N GLU A 93 23.49 -1.02 13.53
CA GLU A 93 23.89 -0.55 12.21
C GLU A 93 23.36 -1.49 11.11
N PRO A 94 22.74 -0.94 10.03
CA PRO A 94 22.35 -1.73 8.88
C PRO A 94 23.59 -2.27 8.17
N ILE A 95 23.54 -3.56 7.76
CA ILE A 95 24.66 -4.19 7.03
C ILE A 95 24.63 -3.90 5.53
N TYR A 96 23.51 -3.40 5.04
CA TYR A 96 23.27 -3.00 3.65
C TYR A 96 22.13 -1.96 3.59
N ASN A 97 22.04 -1.22 2.47
CA ASN A 97 20.89 -0.37 2.21
C ASN A 97 19.56 -1.16 2.26
N ALA A 98 18.49 -0.51 2.65
CA ALA A 98 17.15 -1.08 2.56
C ALA A 98 16.82 -1.39 1.09
N ILE A 99 16.47 -2.64 0.78
CA ILE A 99 16.03 -3.02 -0.57
C ILE A 99 14.53 -2.76 -0.67
N VAL A 100 14.18 -1.78 -1.51
CA VAL A 100 12.81 -1.27 -1.63
C VAL A 100 11.89 -2.27 -2.31
N TRP A 101 10.61 -2.23 -2.02
CA TRP A 101 9.56 -3.07 -2.63
C TRP A 101 9.54 -3.01 -4.17
N GLN A 102 9.93 -1.88 -4.76
CA GLN A 102 10.00 -1.67 -6.21
C GLN A 102 11.21 -2.36 -6.89
N CYS A 103 12.21 -2.78 -6.09
CA CYS A 103 13.47 -3.29 -6.61
C CYS A 103 13.32 -4.65 -7.30
N ARG A 104 13.83 -4.75 -8.54
CA ARG A 104 13.71 -5.95 -9.37
C ARG A 104 14.94 -6.87 -9.36
N ARG A 105 15.96 -6.59 -8.51
CA ARG A 105 17.26 -7.34 -8.50
C ARG A 105 17.13 -8.84 -8.27
N THR A 106 16.02 -9.28 -7.67
CA THR A 106 15.80 -10.71 -7.37
C THR A 106 14.86 -11.40 -8.37
N SER A 107 14.54 -10.76 -9.51
CA SER A 107 13.60 -11.31 -10.50
C SER A 107 14.06 -12.65 -11.05
N ASP A 108 15.35 -12.81 -11.37
CA ASP A 108 15.91 -14.06 -11.89
C ASP A 108 15.74 -15.22 -10.88
N TYR A 109 15.92 -14.93 -9.59
CA TYR A 109 15.69 -15.93 -8.55
C TYR A 109 14.19 -16.27 -8.40
N CYS A 110 13.30 -15.30 -8.58
CA CYS A 110 11.87 -15.57 -8.63
C CYS A 110 11.50 -16.50 -9.79
N ASP A 111 12.07 -16.28 -10.96
CA ASP A 111 11.82 -17.12 -12.15
C ASP A 111 12.39 -18.53 -11.96
N TYR A 112 13.58 -18.65 -11.33
CA TYR A 112 14.11 -19.95 -10.91
C TYR A 112 13.13 -20.70 -9.99
N LEU A 113 12.59 -20.05 -8.95
CA LEU A 113 11.63 -20.66 -8.02
C LEU A 113 10.34 -21.12 -8.73
N LYS A 114 9.84 -20.33 -9.69
CA LYS A 114 8.68 -20.69 -10.51
C LYS A 114 8.99 -21.94 -11.35
N ALA A 115 10.15 -21.98 -11.98
CA ALA A 115 10.61 -23.11 -12.81
C ALA A 115 10.77 -24.41 -11.97
N GLN A 116 11.16 -24.29 -10.69
CA GLN A 116 11.25 -25.42 -9.75
C GLN A 116 9.89 -25.86 -9.19
N GLY A 117 8.79 -25.18 -9.56
CA GLY A 117 7.43 -25.58 -9.17
C GLY A 117 6.97 -25.09 -7.79
N TYR A 118 7.69 -24.18 -7.12
CA TYR A 118 7.34 -23.69 -5.78
C TYR A 118 6.12 -22.77 -5.72
N ALA A 119 5.59 -22.30 -6.87
CA ALA A 119 4.51 -21.34 -6.92
C ALA A 119 3.27 -21.77 -6.11
N LYS A 120 2.87 -23.05 -6.23
CA LYS A 120 1.71 -23.59 -5.51
C LYS A 120 1.93 -23.66 -3.99
N THR A 121 3.13 -24.06 -3.56
CA THR A 121 3.50 -24.16 -2.13
C THR A 121 3.49 -22.79 -1.48
N ILE A 122 4.18 -21.81 -2.09
CA ILE A 122 4.25 -20.44 -1.58
C ILE A 122 2.84 -19.82 -1.53
N TYR A 123 2.08 -19.90 -2.62
CA TYR A 123 0.72 -19.35 -2.66
C TYR A 123 -0.21 -19.96 -1.60
N ASN A 124 -0.16 -21.28 -1.39
CA ASN A 124 -1.01 -21.98 -0.43
C ASN A 124 -0.74 -21.58 1.03
N LYS A 125 0.47 -21.18 1.36
CA LYS A 125 0.91 -20.80 2.69
C LYS A 125 0.77 -19.29 2.94
N THR A 126 1.16 -18.48 1.95
CA THR A 126 1.30 -17.02 2.09
C THR A 126 0.20 -16.22 1.41
N GLY A 127 -0.56 -16.80 0.48
CA GLY A 127 -1.50 -16.08 -0.38
C GLY A 127 -0.83 -15.25 -1.47
N LEU A 128 0.50 -15.28 -1.58
CA LEU A 128 1.29 -14.44 -2.48
C LEU A 128 1.78 -15.22 -3.70
N ILE A 129 1.92 -14.52 -4.81
CA ILE A 129 2.66 -15.01 -5.98
C ILE A 129 4.17 -14.90 -5.74
N ILE A 130 4.99 -15.62 -6.52
CA ILE A 130 6.44 -15.45 -6.49
C ILE A 130 6.79 -14.19 -7.29
N ASP A 131 7.23 -13.15 -6.59
CA ASP A 131 7.69 -11.90 -7.20
C ASP A 131 8.76 -11.23 -6.32
N SER A 132 9.67 -10.50 -6.95
CA SER A 132 10.70 -9.68 -6.28
C SER A 132 10.13 -8.54 -5.42
N TYR A 133 8.84 -8.29 -5.52
CA TYR A 133 8.08 -7.36 -4.69
C TYR A 133 8.22 -7.71 -3.20
N PHE A 134 8.11 -8.99 -2.83
CA PHE A 134 8.06 -9.47 -1.45
C PHE A 134 9.45 -9.64 -0.80
N SER A 135 9.52 -9.71 0.54
CA SER A 135 10.78 -9.55 1.28
C SER A 135 11.73 -10.75 1.20
N ALA A 136 11.23 -11.99 1.14
CA ALA A 136 12.05 -13.21 1.28
C ALA A 136 13.27 -13.25 0.34
N THR A 137 13.04 -12.96 -0.96
CA THR A 137 14.12 -12.97 -1.96
C THR A 137 15.16 -11.88 -1.73
N LYS A 138 14.75 -10.75 -1.14
CA LYS A 138 15.65 -9.63 -0.80
C LYS A 138 16.51 -9.97 0.41
N ILE A 139 15.93 -10.62 1.45
CA ILE A 139 16.68 -11.10 2.60
C ILE A 139 17.77 -12.08 2.12
N LYS A 140 17.34 -13.08 1.34
CA LYS A 140 18.27 -14.05 0.76
C LYS A 140 19.38 -13.37 -0.04
N TRP A 141 19.03 -12.39 -0.87
CA TRP A 141 20.02 -11.65 -1.65
C TRP A 141 21.06 -10.95 -0.74
N ILE A 142 20.62 -10.30 0.34
CA ILE A 142 21.54 -9.65 1.31
C ILE A 142 22.46 -10.68 1.93
N LEU A 143 21.93 -11.84 2.39
CA LEU A 143 22.72 -12.88 3.02
C LEU A 143 23.73 -13.51 2.04
N ASP A 144 23.38 -13.61 0.76
CA ASP A 144 24.26 -14.19 -0.26
C ASP A 144 25.31 -13.23 -0.79
N ASN A 145 25.08 -11.90 -0.74
CA ASN A 145 25.92 -10.93 -1.44
C ASN A 145 26.70 -9.97 -0.52
N VAL A 146 26.32 -9.89 0.76
CA VAL A 146 27.06 -9.07 1.75
C VAL A 146 28.06 -9.96 2.48
N GLU A 147 29.32 -9.57 2.46
CA GLU A 147 30.42 -10.34 3.06
C GLU A 147 30.18 -10.59 4.56
N GLY A 148 30.29 -11.85 4.99
CA GLY A 148 30.12 -12.28 6.36
C GLY A 148 28.65 -12.29 6.85
N ALA A 149 27.68 -11.90 6.03
CA ALA A 149 26.28 -11.81 6.45
C ALA A 149 25.70 -13.19 6.84
N LYS A 150 25.96 -14.23 6.04
CA LYS A 150 25.47 -15.59 6.37
C LYS A 150 26.00 -16.11 7.70
N GLU A 151 27.28 -15.92 7.96
CA GLU A 151 27.94 -16.35 9.20
C GLU A 151 27.37 -15.61 10.39
N LYS A 152 27.21 -14.30 10.29
CA LYS A 152 26.58 -13.49 11.34
C LYS A 152 25.12 -13.88 11.57
N ALA A 153 24.35 -14.12 10.51
CA ALA A 153 22.97 -14.56 10.60
C ALA A 153 22.84 -15.91 11.34
N LYS A 154 23.69 -16.90 10.99
CA LYS A 154 23.74 -18.21 11.67
C LYS A 154 24.13 -18.13 13.13
N LYS A 155 24.97 -17.16 13.51
CA LYS A 155 25.34 -16.89 14.90
C LYS A 155 24.23 -16.16 15.67
N GLY A 156 23.19 -15.65 14.96
CA GLY A 156 22.11 -14.89 15.54
C GLY A 156 22.50 -13.44 15.86
N ASP A 157 23.49 -12.88 15.17
CA ASP A 157 23.95 -11.49 15.33
C ASP A 157 23.20 -10.50 14.43
N LEU A 158 22.43 -11.00 13.46
CA LEU A 158 21.65 -10.16 12.56
C LEU A 158 20.16 -10.22 12.87
N LEU A 159 19.50 -9.10 12.69
CA LEU A 159 18.05 -8.95 12.72
C LEU A 159 17.55 -8.53 11.34
N PHE A 160 16.37 -9.00 10.99
CA PHE A 160 15.59 -8.58 9.84
C PHE A 160 14.34 -7.83 10.31
N GLY A 161 13.94 -6.85 9.53
CA GLY A 161 12.63 -6.21 9.64
C GLY A 161 12.18 -5.58 8.34
N THR A 162 10.88 -5.40 8.22
CA THR A 162 10.28 -4.38 7.41
C THR A 162 10.45 -3.03 8.11
N VAL A 163 10.05 -1.94 7.48
CA VAL A 163 10.34 -0.60 8.00
C VAL A 163 9.76 -0.36 9.39
N ASP A 164 8.55 -0.86 9.67
CA ASP A 164 7.93 -0.81 11.00
C ASP A 164 8.81 -1.42 12.09
N THR A 165 9.35 -2.63 11.85
CA THR A 165 10.24 -3.32 12.78
C THR A 165 11.52 -2.54 13.04
N TYR A 166 12.14 -2.01 11.98
CA TYR A 166 13.34 -1.20 12.08
C TYR A 166 13.10 0.09 12.88
N LEU A 167 11.97 0.77 12.62
CA LEU A 167 11.57 1.95 13.39
C LEU A 167 11.31 1.61 14.85
N MET A 168 10.52 0.57 15.15
CA MET A 168 10.25 0.18 16.54
C MET A 168 11.52 -0.20 17.30
N TRP A 169 12.45 -0.91 16.66
CA TRP A 169 13.74 -1.25 17.24
C TRP A 169 14.48 0.00 17.69
N HIS A 170 14.67 0.95 16.78
CA HIS A 170 15.43 2.15 17.10
C HIS A 170 14.69 3.09 18.04
N LEU A 171 13.39 3.34 17.82
CA LEU A 171 12.59 4.23 18.68
C LEU A 171 12.49 3.72 20.12
N SER A 172 12.65 2.41 20.35
CA SER A 172 12.65 1.80 21.69
C SER A 172 14.05 1.63 22.32
N GLY A 173 15.11 2.08 21.65
CA GLY A 173 16.49 1.85 22.11
C GLY A 173 16.89 0.37 22.08
N GLY A 174 16.49 -0.37 21.06
CA GLY A 174 16.83 -1.78 20.84
C GLY A 174 15.99 -2.80 21.63
N LYS A 175 14.87 -2.38 22.22
CA LYS A 175 14.04 -3.24 23.09
C LYS A 175 12.91 -3.97 22.36
N ILE A 176 12.42 -3.45 21.23
CA ILE A 176 11.27 -3.97 20.50
C ILE A 176 11.72 -4.51 19.14
N HIS A 177 11.80 -5.84 18.99
CA HIS A 177 11.98 -6.50 17.70
C HIS A 177 10.68 -7.23 17.36
N ALA A 178 9.75 -6.52 16.75
CA ALA A 178 8.40 -6.99 16.47
C ALA A 178 7.87 -6.42 15.15
N THR A 179 6.83 -7.06 14.61
CA THR A 179 6.05 -6.61 13.46
C THR A 179 4.59 -7.03 13.65
N ASP A 180 3.71 -6.57 12.78
CA ASP A 180 2.31 -6.97 12.78
C ASP A 180 1.98 -8.00 11.70
N TYR A 181 0.76 -8.57 11.77
CA TYR A 181 0.27 -9.53 10.79
C TYR A 181 0.25 -8.98 9.37
N THR A 182 -0.04 -7.69 9.18
CA THR A 182 -0.16 -7.11 7.86
C THR A 182 1.21 -6.98 7.17
N ASN A 183 2.24 -6.55 7.88
CA ASN A 183 3.61 -6.51 7.38
C ASN A 183 4.20 -7.92 7.22
N ALA A 184 4.04 -8.80 8.21
CA ALA A 184 4.53 -10.17 8.14
C ALA A 184 3.95 -10.93 6.95
N SER A 185 2.66 -10.76 6.64
CA SER A 185 1.99 -11.41 5.50
C SER A 185 2.56 -11.01 4.13
N ARG A 186 3.37 -9.95 4.04
CA ARG A 186 3.99 -9.46 2.80
C ARG A 186 5.43 -9.95 2.59
N THR A 187 5.92 -10.82 3.46
CA THR A 187 7.32 -11.26 3.42
C THR A 187 7.59 -12.49 2.54
N MET A 188 6.59 -13.25 2.12
CA MET A 188 6.69 -14.61 1.56
C MET A 188 7.29 -15.64 2.53
N LEU A 189 7.38 -15.33 3.83
CA LEU A 189 7.89 -16.22 4.89
C LEU A 189 6.83 -16.56 5.92
N PHE A 190 5.75 -15.79 5.97
CA PHE A 190 4.71 -15.89 6.98
C PHE A 190 3.52 -16.71 6.49
N ASN A 191 3.15 -17.73 7.22
CA ASN A 191 1.98 -18.55 6.92
C ASN A 191 0.72 -17.86 7.45
N ILE A 192 -0.10 -17.31 6.54
CA ILE A 192 -1.28 -16.53 6.89
C ILE A 192 -2.44 -17.35 7.48
N LYS A 193 -2.36 -18.69 7.46
CA LYS A 193 -3.34 -19.59 8.08
C LYS A 193 -2.99 -19.91 9.53
N THR A 194 -1.71 -20.14 9.78
CA THR A 194 -1.22 -20.50 11.13
C THR A 194 -0.79 -19.28 11.94
N LEU A 195 -0.68 -18.09 11.29
CA LEU A 195 -0.17 -16.84 11.85
C LEU A 195 1.22 -17.01 12.49
N LYS A 196 2.12 -17.71 11.78
CA LYS A 196 3.49 -18.00 12.21
C LYS A 196 4.45 -17.92 11.03
N TRP A 197 5.71 -17.65 11.32
CA TRP A 197 6.79 -17.88 10.37
C TRP A 197 6.82 -19.35 9.96
N ASP A 198 6.89 -19.61 8.65
CA ASP A 198 6.77 -20.97 8.10
C ASP A 198 8.16 -21.62 7.94
N GLU A 199 8.42 -22.68 8.67
CA GLU A 199 9.73 -23.34 8.71
C GLU A 199 10.18 -23.83 7.31
N GLU A 200 9.25 -24.40 6.50
CA GLU A 200 9.57 -24.86 5.15
C GLU A 200 9.97 -23.70 4.22
N LEU A 201 9.32 -22.53 4.38
CA LEU A 201 9.70 -21.33 3.62
C LEU A 201 11.03 -20.76 4.11
N LEU A 202 11.31 -20.77 5.40
CA LEU A 202 12.60 -20.36 5.95
C LEU A 202 13.74 -21.22 5.44
N GLU A 203 13.53 -22.55 5.39
CA GLU A 203 14.50 -23.50 4.83
C GLU A 203 14.68 -23.26 3.33
N LEU A 204 13.59 -23.07 2.55
CA LEU A 204 13.66 -22.79 1.11
C LEU A 204 14.52 -21.57 0.78
N PHE A 205 14.40 -20.52 1.57
CA PHE A 205 15.15 -19.27 1.36
C PHE A 205 16.49 -19.21 2.11
N ASP A 206 16.86 -20.25 2.88
CA ASP A 206 18.07 -20.30 3.74
C ASP A 206 18.13 -19.08 4.69
N ILE A 207 17.02 -18.78 5.38
CA ILE A 207 16.87 -17.65 6.30
C ILE A 207 16.77 -18.19 7.74
N PRO A 208 17.74 -17.87 8.63
CA PRO A 208 17.68 -18.26 10.03
C PRO A 208 16.50 -17.63 10.75
N LYS A 209 15.72 -18.42 11.46
CA LYS A 209 14.56 -17.97 12.26
C LYS A 209 14.92 -16.94 13.32
N SER A 210 16.15 -16.99 13.85
CA SER A 210 16.67 -16.03 14.83
C SER A 210 16.72 -14.58 14.35
N MET A 211 16.67 -14.37 13.03
CA MET A 211 16.64 -13.02 12.44
C MET A 211 15.25 -12.38 12.46
N LEU A 212 14.19 -13.18 12.66
CA LEU A 212 12.82 -12.73 12.41
C LEU A 212 12.19 -12.09 13.65
N PRO A 213 11.41 -11.02 13.49
CA PRO A 213 10.72 -10.34 14.59
C PRO A 213 9.57 -11.21 15.16
N ASN A 214 9.17 -10.90 16.40
CA ASN A 214 7.91 -11.40 16.95
C ASN A 214 6.74 -10.79 16.18
N VAL A 215 5.67 -11.56 15.99
CA VAL A 215 4.51 -11.11 15.21
C VAL A 215 3.29 -11.00 16.11
N TYR A 216 2.61 -9.86 16.06
CA TYR A 216 1.44 -9.54 16.89
C TYR A 216 0.28 -9.00 16.02
N PRO A 217 -0.95 -8.89 16.58
CA PRO A 217 -2.02 -8.10 15.96
C PRO A 217 -1.58 -6.67 15.71
N SER A 218 -2.20 -6.01 14.73
CA SER A 218 -1.88 -4.62 14.39
C SER A 218 -2.14 -3.65 15.56
N GLY A 219 -3.25 -3.86 16.30
CA GLY A 219 -3.51 -3.20 17.57
C GLY A 219 -2.95 -4.04 18.73
N HIS A 220 -1.77 -3.70 19.19
CA HIS A 220 -1.08 -4.36 20.29
C HIS A 220 -0.18 -3.37 21.03
N ASN A 221 -0.02 -3.54 22.35
CA ASN A 221 0.97 -2.76 23.09
C ASN A 221 2.36 -3.36 22.86
N TYR A 222 3.08 -2.83 21.87
CA TYR A 222 4.42 -3.32 21.50
C TYR A 222 5.49 -2.95 22.53
N GLY A 223 5.27 -1.92 23.35
CA GLY A 223 6.21 -1.38 24.33
C GLY A 223 6.34 0.14 24.25
N MET A 224 7.37 0.68 24.90
CA MET A 224 7.56 2.12 25.04
C MET A 224 8.67 2.63 24.13
N THR A 225 8.54 3.87 23.65
CA THR A 225 9.69 4.59 23.08
C THR A 225 10.75 4.87 24.15
N ASP A 226 12.00 5.06 23.72
CA ASP A 226 13.10 5.45 24.62
C ASP A 226 13.28 6.96 24.60
N LYS A 227 13.27 7.58 25.78
CA LYS A 227 13.45 9.03 25.93
C LYS A 227 14.80 9.55 25.41
N ASN A 228 15.81 8.69 25.38
CA ASN A 228 17.13 9.07 24.85
C ASN A 228 17.15 9.15 23.33
N VAL A 229 16.13 8.55 22.65
CA VAL A 229 16.01 8.55 21.19
C VAL A 229 15.04 9.64 20.72
N VAL A 230 13.83 9.68 21.29
CA VAL A 230 12.77 10.60 20.82
C VAL A 230 12.47 11.73 21.81
N GLY A 231 13.12 11.77 22.96
CA GLY A 231 12.94 12.79 23.97
C GLY A 231 11.82 12.52 25.00
N PHE A 232 11.03 11.47 24.83
CA PHE A 232 9.92 11.11 25.70
C PHE A 232 9.58 9.61 25.65
N GLU A 233 8.84 9.14 26.64
CA GLU A 233 8.34 7.76 26.72
C GLU A 233 6.84 7.75 26.44
N VAL A 234 6.42 7.02 25.38
CA VAL A 234 5.03 6.85 24.97
C VAL A 234 4.86 5.44 24.43
N PRO A 235 3.73 4.74 24.72
CA PRO A 235 3.51 3.40 24.21
C PRO A 235 3.28 3.40 22.70
N ILE A 236 3.87 2.41 22.01
CA ILE A 236 3.57 2.09 20.61
C ILE A 236 2.46 1.05 20.63
N CYS A 237 1.25 1.43 20.23
CA CYS A 237 0.04 0.62 20.38
C CYS A 237 -0.63 0.23 19.06
N GLY A 238 -0.13 0.69 17.93
CA GLY A 238 -0.65 0.34 16.60
C GLY A 238 0.47 0.24 15.59
N VAL A 239 0.51 -0.85 14.83
CA VAL A 239 1.47 -1.06 13.73
C VAL A 239 0.73 -1.70 12.57
N VAL A 240 0.88 -1.16 11.36
CA VAL A 240 0.12 -1.63 10.20
C VAL A 240 0.80 -1.24 8.89
N GLY A 241 0.80 -2.15 7.91
CA GLY A 241 1.21 -1.82 6.55
C GLY A 241 0.30 -0.76 5.91
N ASP A 242 0.84 0.10 5.06
CA ASP A 242 0.19 1.28 4.50
C ASP A 242 -1.19 1.00 3.89
N GLN A 243 -1.31 -0.04 3.08
CA GLN A 243 -2.56 -0.36 2.39
C GLN A 243 -3.63 -0.89 3.35
N GLN A 244 -3.24 -1.70 4.34
CA GLN A 244 -4.14 -2.17 5.40
C GLN A 244 -4.47 -1.05 6.39
N GLY A 245 -3.53 -0.13 6.63
CA GLY A 245 -3.79 1.11 7.37
C GLY A 245 -4.88 1.93 6.71
N ALA A 246 -4.79 2.13 5.38
CA ALA A 246 -5.83 2.81 4.62
C ALA A 246 -7.18 2.07 4.66
N LEU A 247 -7.17 0.73 4.56
CA LEU A 247 -8.39 -0.08 4.67
C LEU A 247 -9.08 0.11 6.03
N PHE A 248 -8.30 0.05 7.13
CA PHE A 248 -8.81 0.25 8.48
C PHE A 248 -9.23 1.70 8.73
N GLY A 249 -8.45 2.68 8.27
CA GLY A 249 -8.76 4.11 8.35
C GLY A 249 -10.03 4.52 7.61
N GLN A 250 -10.37 3.79 6.54
CA GLN A 250 -11.64 3.87 5.82
C GLN A 250 -12.76 3.08 6.51
N LEU A 251 -12.49 2.39 7.63
CA LEU A 251 -13.44 1.50 8.31
C LEU A 251 -14.04 0.44 7.37
N CYS A 252 -13.19 -0.16 6.53
CA CYS A 252 -13.53 -1.31 5.70
C CYS A 252 -13.31 -2.59 6.51
N ILE A 253 -14.16 -2.80 7.51
CA ILE A 253 -13.99 -3.85 8.54
C ILE A 253 -14.95 -5.04 8.36
N ASN A 254 -15.91 -4.92 7.45
CA ASN A 254 -16.87 -5.98 7.17
C ASN A 254 -16.53 -6.68 5.86
N LYS A 255 -16.94 -7.95 5.74
CA LYS A 255 -16.81 -8.72 4.51
C LYS A 255 -17.52 -8.01 3.35
N GLY A 256 -16.80 -7.77 2.26
CA GLY A 256 -17.25 -7.05 1.08
C GLY A 256 -16.96 -5.55 1.09
N ASP A 257 -16.49 -4.99 2.22
CA ASP A 257 -15.99 -3.61 2.24
C ASP A 257 -14.73 -3.50 1.40
N ALA A 258 -14.67 -2.49 0.55
CA ALA A 258 -13.56 -2.27 -0.36
C ALA A 258 -13.08 -0.81 -0.34
N LYS A 259 -11.76 -0.65 -0.50
CA LYS A 259 -11.14 0.66 -0.70
C LYS A 259 -10.23 0.67 -1.92
N ASN A 260 -10.01 1.85 -2.49
CA ASN A 260 -8.95 2.10 -3.45
C ASN A 260 -8.18 3.37 -3.13
N THR A 261 -6.86 3.26 -3.06
CA THR A 261 -5.96 4.41 -2.94
C THR A 261 -5.48 4.81 -4.33
N TYR A 262 -5.83 6.02 -4.77
CA TYR A 262 -5.46 6.60 -6.06
C TYR A 262 -4.18 7.43 -5.93
N GLY A 263 -3.03 6.76 -6.01
CA GLY A 263 -1.70 7.37 -6.03
C GLY A 263 -1.08 7.36 -7.43
N THR A 264 0.25 7.22 -7.50
CA THR A 264 1.00 6.97 -8.75
C THR A 264 0.45 5.73 -9.46
N GLY A 265 0.22 4.64 -8.69
CA GLY A 265 -0.63 3.51 -9.06
C GLY A 265 -1.95 3.53 -8.29
N CYS A 266 -2.77 2.49 -8.46
CA CYS A 266 -3.96 2.28 -7.65
C CYS A 266 -3.84 0.94 -6.91
N PHE A 267 -4.17 0.97 -5.61
CA PHE A 267 -4.10 -0.21 -4.75
C PHE A 267 -5.47 -0.45 -4.11
N MET A 268 -6.10 -1.52 -4.57
CA MET A 268 -7.43 -1.92 -4.10
C MET A 268 -7.31 -3.04 -3.09
N LEU A 269 -8.02 -2.90 -1.99
CA LEU A 269 -8.18 -3.94 -0.99
C LEU A 269 -9.66 -4.17 -0.71
N MET A 270 -10.04 -5.45 -0.61
CA MET A 270 -11.38 -5.87 -0.23
C MET A 270 -11.29 -6.85 0.95
N ASN A 271 -12.00 -6.55 2.03
CA ASN A 271 -12.15 -7.46 3.16
C ASN A 271 -13.01 -8.66 2.72
N ILE A 272 -12.50 -9.88 2.89
CA ILE A 272 -13.18 -11.12 2.51
C ILE A 272 -13.61 -11.96 3.71
N GLY A 273 -13.44 -11.43 4.93
CA GLY A 273 -13.83 -12.08 6.18
C GLY A 273 -12.82 -13.14 6.65
N LYS A 274 -13.32 -14.08 7.48
CA LYS A 274 -12.47 -15.05 8.20
C LYS A 274 -11.99 -16.23 7.37
N GLU A 275 -12.48 -16.41 6.15
CA GLU A 275 -12.12 -17.53 5.29
C GLU A 275 -11.15 -17.10 4.19
N MET A 276 -10.01 -17.79 4.09
CA MET A 276 -9.05 -17.55 3.03
C MET A 276 -9.62 -17.97 1.68
N ILE A 277 -9.79 -17.02 0.78
CA ILE A 277 -10.15 -17.27 -0.62
C ILE A 277 -8.87 -17.26 -1.46
N LYS A 278 -8.72 -18.29 -2.28
CA LYS A 278 -7.67 -18.32 -3.31
C LYS A 278 -8.19 -17.67 -4.56
N SER A 279 -7.59 -16.54 -4.92
CA SER A 279 -7.96 -15.88 -6.17
C SER A 279 -7.68 -16.78 -7.37
N LYS A 280 -8.66 -16.84 -8.27
CA LYS A 280 -8.54 -17.45 -9.61
C LYS A 280 -8.35 -16.39 -10.70
N ASN A 281 -8.41 -15.12 -10.31
CA ASN A 281 -8.40 -13.96 -11.19
C ASN A 281 -7.15 -13.07 -10.99
N GLY A 282 -6.02 -13.66 -10.56
CA GLY A 282 -4.74 -12.95 -10.50
C GLY A 282 -4.56 -11.98 -9.33
N LEU A 283 -5.34 -12.11 -8.25
CA LEU A 283 -5.19 -11.28 -7.06
C LEU A 283 -4.34 -11.98 -6.01
N VAL A 284 -3.76 -11.20 -5.09
CA VAL A 284 -3.07 -11.77 -3.92
C VAL A 284 -3.99 -11.75 -2.70
N THR A 285 -3.82 -12.75 -1.82
CA THR A 285 -4.52 -12.80 -0.54
C THR A 285 -3.56 -12.43 0.58
N THR A 286 -3.98 -11.54 1.45
CA THR A 286 -3.18 -11.05 2.60
C THR A 286 -4.08 -10.94 3.84
N LEU A 287 -3.56 -10.35 4.92
CA LEU A 287 -4.30 -10.17 6.17
C LEU A 287 -4.72 -8.71 6.36
N ALA A 288 -5.92 -8.49 6.89
CA ALA A 288 -6.38 -7.19 7.34
C ALA A 288 -5.71 -6.79 8.66
N ALA A 289 -5.73 -5.50 8.98
CA ALA A 289 -5.41 -5.02 10.32
C ALA A 289 -6.39 -5.61 11.35
N SER A 290 -5.89 -5.99 12.52
CA SER A 290 -6.69 -6.61 13.57
C SER A 290 -6.30 -6.11 14.96
N LEU A 291 -7.25 -6.19 15.88
CA LEU A 291 -7.07 -5.91 17.31
C LEU A 291 -6.90 -7.20 18.13
N ASP A 292 -7.03 -8.35 17.49
CA ASP A 292 -6.92 -9.67 18.12
C ASP A 292 -6.15 -10.65 17.23
N ASN A 293 -5.99 -11.90 17.72
CA ASN A 293 -5.29 -12.98 17.00
C ASN A 293 -6.15 -13.67 15.93
N LYS A 294 -7.20 -13.01 15.44
CA LYS A 294 -8.10 -13.55 14.41
C LYS A 294 -8.32 -12.51 13.31
N PRO A 295 -7.27 -12.14 12.55
CA PRO A 295 -7.43 -11.19 11.45
C PRO A 295 -8.40 -11.71 10.39
N ASP A 296 -9.06 -10.79 9.68
CA ASP A 296 -9.73 -11.11 8.44
C ASP A 296 -8.70 -11.27 7.31
N TYR A 297 -9.11 -11.97 6.25
CA TYR A 297 -8.35 -12.00 5.01
C TYR A 297 -8.79 -10.84 4.10
N VAL A 298 -7.88 -10.47 3.21
CA VAL A 298 -8.06 -9.38 2.23
C VAL A 298 -7.61 -9.85 0.87
N LEU A 299 -8.40 -9.59 -0.17
CA LEU A 299 -7.93 -9.63 -1.55
C LEU A 299 -7.30 -8.28 -1.92
N GLU A 300 -6.16 -8.31 -2.58
CA GLU A 300 -5.45 -7.13 -3.05
C GLU A 300 -5.22 -7.19 -4.55
N GLY A 301 -5.59 -6.11 -5.25
CA GLY A 301 -5.29 -5.84 -6.64
C GLY A 301 -4.43 -4.58 -6.77
N SER A 302 -3.47 -4.60 -7.69
CA SER A 302 -2.56 -3.49 -7.92
C SER A 302 -2.60 -3.06 -9.39
N VAL A 303 -2.88 -1.79 -9.62
CA VAL A 303 -2.78 -1.11 -10.91
C VAL A 303 -1.50 -0.28 -10.89
N PHE A 304 -0.56 -0.56 -11.78
CA PHE A 304 0.77 0.05 -11.73
C PHE A 304 0.77 1.52 -12.18
N VAL A 305 -0.13 1.89 -13.10
CA VAL A 305 -0.22 3.24 -13.65
C VAL A 305 -1.62 3.82 -13.36
N GLY A 306 -1.71 4.54 -12.24
CA GLY A 306 -2.86 5.34 -11.86
C GLY A 306 -2.63 6.81 -12.19
N GLY A 307 -2.41 7.66 -11.17
CA GLY A 307 -2.10 9.08 -11.36
C GLY A 307 -0.84 9.37 -12.19
N ALA A 308 0.03 8.37 -12.36
CA ALA A 308 1.23 8.48 -13.21
C ALA A 308 0.91 8.86 -14.67
N ILE A 309 -0.25 8.45 -15.21
CA ILE A 309 -0.65 8.87 -16.57
C ILE A 309 -0.90 10.38 -16.64
N ILE A 310 -1.44 10.99 -15.58
CA ILE A 310 -1.69 12.42 -15.52
C ILE A 310 -0.36 13.19 -15.37
N GLN A 311 0.60 12.64 -14.61
CA GLN A 311 1.95 13.19 -14.55
C GLN A 311 2.63 13.13 -15.94
N TRP A 312 2.50 12.02 -16.66
CA TRP A 312 3.01 11.88 -18.03
C TRP A 312 2.41 12.91 -18.99
N LEU A 313 1.09 13.15 -18.92
CA LEU A 313 0.45 14.22 -19.73
C LEU A 313 1.01 15.61 -19.40
N ARG A 314 1.35 15.87 -18.14
CA ARG A 314 1.91 17.13 -17.67
C ARG A 314 3.40 17.26 -18.02
N ASP A 315 4.21 16.27 -17.65
CA ASP A 315 5.66 16.39 -17.61
C ASP A 315 6.32 16.06 -18.96
N GLU A 316 5.79 15.07 -19.67
CA GLU A 316 6.35 14.61 -20.95
C GLU A 316 5.61 15.23 -22.14
N LEU A 317 4.29 15.09 -22.18
CA LEU A 317 3.50 15.58 -23.32
C LEU A 317 3.17 17.08 -23.25
N LYS A 318 3.30 17.70 -22.07
CA LYS A 318 3.00 19.14 -21.83
C LYS A 318 1.58 19.53 -22.26
N LEU A 319 0.61 18.60 -22.17
CA LEU A 319 -0.78 18.84 -22.56
C LEU A 319 -1.59 19.59 -21.49
N ILE A 320 -1.15 19.51 -20.22
CA ILE A 320 -1.76 20.18 -19.08
C ILE A 320 -0.70 20.91 -18.25
N PRO A 321 -1.02 22.07 -17.65
CA PRO A 321 -0.07 22.82 -16.83
C PRO A 321 0.16 22.18 -15.46
N ASP A 322 -0.85 21.53 -14.90
CA ASP A 322 -0.83 20.83 -13.61
C ASP A 322 -1.87 19.70 -13.60
N SER A 323 -1.76 18.81 -12.62
CA SER A 323 -2.65 17.64 -12.54
C SER A 323 -4.11 18.01 -12.24
N LYS A 324 -4.37 19.13 -11.55
CA LYS A 324 -5.71 19.56 -11.16
C LYS A 324 -6.53 20.00 -12.38
N SER A 325 -5.90 20.69 -13.33
CA SER A 325 -6.56 21.17 -14.55
C SER A 325 -7.05 20.03 -15.46
N SER A 326 -6.58 18.78 -15.25
CA SER A 326 -7.09 17.62 -16.01
C SER A 326 -8.61 17.45 -15.89
N GLU A 327 -9.21 17.80 -14.74
CA GLU A 327 -10.67 17.77 -14.55
C GLU A 327 -11.38 18.73 -15.52
N GLU A 328 -10.94 19.98 -15.61
CA GLU A 328 -11.55 21.00 -16.46
C GLU A 328 -11.46 20.60 -17.94
N PHE A 329 -10.32 20.09 -18.39
CA PHE A 329 -10.15 19.61 -19.75
C PHE A 329 -11.05 18.42 -20.06
N ALA A 330 -11.19 17.46 -19.12
CA ALA A 330 -12.04 16.28 -19.31
C ALA A 330 -13.53 16.64 -19.44
N ILE A 331 -14.02 17.55 -18.61
CA ILE A 331 -15.44 17.99 -18.64
C ILE A 331 -15.74 18.94 -19.81
N SER A 332 -14.73 19.52 -20.45
CA SER A 332 -14.91 20.41 -21.60
C SER A 332 -15.34 19.68 -22.89
N VAL A 333 -15.29 18.37 -22.92
CA VAL A 333 -15.76 17.49 -24.00
C VAL A 333 -16.83 16.53 -23.49
N LYS A 334 -17.78 16.18 -24.35
CA LYS A 334 -18.91 15.33 -23.98
C LYS A 334 -18.47 13.89 -23.63
N ASP A 335 -17.55 13.34 -24.41
CA ASP A 335 -17.04 11.96 -24.32
C ASP A 335 -15.59 11.92 -24.81
N THR A 336 -15.01 10.74 -24.96
CA THR A 336 -13.64 10.55 -25.49
C THR A 336 -13.58 10.53 -27.01
N ASN A 337 -14.70 10.74 -27.72
CA ASN A 337 -14.81 10.57 -29.17
C ASN A 337 -14.29 9.20 -29.66
N GLY A 338 -14.54 8.15 -28.89
CA GLY A 338 -14.11 6.78 -29.16
C GLY A 338 -12.64 6.47 -28.86
N VAL A 339 -11.90 7.40 -28.24
CA VAL A 339 -10.50 7.20 -27.87
C VAL A 339 -10.43 6.42 -26.56
N TYR A 340 -9.62 5.36 -26.52
CA TYR A 340 -9.23 4.63 -25.32
C TYR A 340 -7.72 4.64 -25.17
N ILE A 341 -7.25 4.80 -23.93
CA ILE A 341 -5.82 4.75 -23.58
C ILE A 341 -5.61 3.65 -22.56
N VAL A 342 -4.72 2.70 -22.87
CA VAL A 342 -4.25 1.69 -21.92
C VAL A 342 -2.85 2.09 -21.47
N PRO A 343 -2.66 2.57 -20.23
CA PRO A 343 -1.38 3.14 -19.78
C PRO A 343 -0.42 2.08 -19.25
N ALA A 344 -0.13 1.06 -20.06
CA ALA A 344 0.78 -0.05 -19.71
C ALA A 344 2.26 0.35 -19.79
N PHE A 345 2.66 1.49 -19.15
CA PHE A 345 4.04 2.01 -19.25
C PHE A 345 5.09 1.05 -18.67
N VAL A 346 4.69 0.25 -17.69
CA VAL A 346 5.53 -0.77 -17.03
C VAL A 346 4.86 -2.16 -17.07
N GLY A 347 4.08 -2.43 -18.11
CA GLY A 347 3.21 -3.59 -18.20
C GLY A 347 1.86 -3.37 -17.53
N LEU A 348 1.03 -4.41 -17.54
CA LEU A 348 -0.27 -4.46 -16.86
C LEU A 348 -0.15 -5.26 -15.56
N GLY A 349 -0.71 -4.74 -14.47
CA GLY A 349 -0.84 -5.40 -13.18
C GLY A 349 -2.05 -6.34 -13.12
N ALA A 350 -2.62 -6.50 -11.94
CA ALA A 350 -3.82 -7.31 -11.75
C ALA A 350 -5.01 -6.76 -12.57
N PRO A 351 -5.84 -7.62 -13.15
CA PRO A 351 -5.79 -9.10 -13.14
C PRO A 351 -4.92 -9.72 -14.25
N TYR A 352 -4.32 -8.92 -15.11
CA TYR A 352 -3.70 -9.35 -16.37
C TYR A 352 -2.29 -9.93 -16.22
N TRP A 353 -1.45 -9.31 -15.38
CA TRP A 353 -0.05 -9.70 -15.13
C TRP A 353 0.79 -9.85 -16.42
N ASP A 354 0.67 -8.87 -17.31
CA ASP A 354 1.35 -8.83 -18.59
C ASP A 354 2.50 -7.82 -18.55
N SER A 355 3.73 -8.32 -18.36
CA SER A 355 4.93 -7.50 -18.27
C SER A 355 5.39 -6.93 -19.62
N GLU A 356 4.94 -7.54 -20.73
CA GLU A 356 5.33 -7.16 -22.09
C GLU A 356 4.41 -6.09 -22.69
N ALA A 357 3.20 -5.92 -22.14
CA ALA A 357 2.28 -4.88 -22.57
C ALA A 357 2.92 -3.48 -22.48
N ARG A 358 2.62 -2.64 -23.45
CA ARG A 358 3.08 -1.24 -23.49
C ARG A 358 1.92 -0.29 -23.71
N GLY A 359 2.10 0.98 -23.32
CA GLY A 359 1.09 2.01 -23.45
C GLY A 359 0.52 2.08 -24.87
N THR A 360 -0.81 2.03 -24.98
CA THR A 360 -1.53 1.93 -26.25
C THR A 360 -2.65 2.96 -26.32
N ILE A 361 -2.77 3.64 -27.46
CA ILE A 361 -3.88 4.58 -27.75
C ILE A 361 -4.62 4.03 -28.96
N ILE A 362 -5.93 3.84 -28.85
CA ILE A 362 -6.78 3.39 -29.95
C ILE A 362 -7.94 4.36 -30.20
N GLY A 363 -8.60 4.26 -31.36
CA GLY A 363 -9.81 5.02 -31.68
C GLY A 363 -9.55 6.46 -32.13
N LEU A 364 -8.31 6.84 -32.43
CA LEU A 364 -7.99 8.20 -32.93
C LEU A 364 -8.62 8.47 -34.30
N THR A 365 -9.33 9.60 -34.40
CA THR A 365 -9.86 10.15 -35.63
C THR A 365 -9.44 11.62 -35.77
N ARG A 366 -9.69 12.24 -36.90
CA ARG A 366 -9.41 13.69 -37.10
C ARG A 366 -10.21 14.59 -36.14
N GLY A 367 -11.32 14.09 -35.58
CA GLY A 367 -12.12 14.81 -34.59
C GLY A 367 -11.57 14.75 -33.16
N ALA A 368 -10.64 13.84 -32.88
CA ALA A 368 -10.02 13.76 -31.59
C ALA A 368 -9.03 14.91 -31.36
N ASN A 369 -9.13 15.57 -30.21
CA ASN A 369 -8.23 16.63 -29.79
C ASN A 369 -7.61 16.32 -28.40
N LYS A 370 -6.76 17.23 -27.91
CA LYS A 370 -6.07 17.03 -26.63
C LYS A 370 -7.02 16.76 -25.44
N ASN A 371 -8.21 17.36 -25.43
CA ASN A 371 -9.16 17.20 -24.31
C ASN A 371 -9.75 15.80 -24.27
N HIS A 372 -9.99 15.18 -25.44
CA HIS A 372 -10.40 13.77 -25.54
C HIS A 372 -9.30 12.83 -25.02
N LEU A 373 -8.00 13.11 -25.30
CA LEU A 373 -6.89 12.35 -24.77
C LEU A 373 -6.77 12.47 -23.23
N ILE A 374 -6.93 13.69 -22.70
CA ILE A 374 -6.89 13.95 -21.26
C ILE A 374 -8.04 13.21 -20.57
N ARG A 375 -9.26 13.28 -21.12
CA ARG A 375 -10.43 12.57 -20.62
C ARG A 375 -10.22 11.06 -20.66
N ALA A 376 -9.79 10.50 -21.80
CA ALA A 376 -9.50 9.08 -21.95
C ALA A 376 -8.41 8.59 -20.96
N SER A 377 -7.45 9.45 -20.62
CA SER A 377 -6.44 9.15 -19.61
C SER A 377 -7.04 9.05 -18.20
N LEU A 378 -7.96 9.94 -17.82
CA LEU A 378 -8.67 9.84 -16.54
C LEU A 378 -9.59 8.61 -16.51
N GLU A 379 -10.36 8.38 -17.58
CA GLU A 379 -11.24 7.20 -17.69
C GLU A 379 -10.46 5.89 -17.61
N SER A 380 -9.23 5.83 -18.16
CA SER A 380 -8.36 4.65 -18.13
C SER A 380 -8.01 4.21 -16.71
N ILE A 381 -7.89 5.16 -15.77
CA ILE A 381 -7.65 4.85 -14.35
C ILE A 381 -8.86 4.11 -13.79
N ALA A 382 -10.07 4.61 -14.05
CA ALA A 382 -11.31 4.01 -13.56
C ALA A 382 -11.58 2.63 -14.16
N TYR A 383 -11.29 2.42 -15.44
CA TYR A 383 -11.41 1.11 -16.07
C TYR A 383 -10.48 0.07 -15.46
N GLN A 384 -9.20 0.38 -15.24
CA GLN A 384 -8.26 -0.54 -14.61
C GLN A 384 -8.68 -0.90 -13.17
N VAL A 385 -9.21 0.07 -12.41
CA VAL A 385 -9.77 -0.17 -11.08
C VAL A 385 -10.98 -1.09 -11.16
N LYS A 386 -11.88 -0.87 -12.15
CA LYS A 386 -13.03 -1.75 -12.40
C LYS A 386 -12.61 -3.18 -12.67
N ASP A 387 -11.64 -3.41 -13.55
CA ASP A 387 -11.15 -4.76 -13.87
C ASP A 387 -10.69 -5.52 -12.63
N SER A 388 -9.97 -4.82 -11.74
CA SER A 388 -9.49 -5.40 -10.48
C SER A 388 -10.63 -5.66 -9.48
N ILE A 389 -11.59 -4.75 -9.37
CA ILE A 389 -12.78 -4.91 -8.51
C ILE A 389 -13.66 -6.05 -9.04
N ASP A 390 -13.85 -6.15 -10.34
CA ASP A 390 -14.60 -7.27 -10.95
C ASP A 390 -13.94 -8.61 -10.67
N ALA A 391 -12.62 -8.68 -10.71
CA ALA A 391 -11.87 -9.87 -10.31
C ALA A 391 -12.13 -10.24 -8.84
N MET A 392 -12.14 -9.25 -7.93
CA MET A 392 -12.46 -9.44 -6.51
C MET A 392 -13.90 -9.94 -6.33
N GLN A 393 -14.87 -9.31 -7.00
CA GLN A 393 -16.27 -9.69 -6.94
C GLN A 393 -16.51 -11.12 -7.46
N LYS A 394 -15.83 -11.50 -8.55
CA LYS A 394 -15.91 -12.88 -9.11
C LYS A 394 -15.32 -13.90 -8.13
N ASP A 395 -14.21 -13.61 -7.48
CA ASP A 395 -13.58 -14.51 -6.51
C ASP A 395 -14.42 -14.64 -5.22
N LEU A 396 -15.05 -13.57 -4.78
CA LEU A 396 -15.86 -13.54 -3.55
C LEU A 396 -17.33 -13.98 -3.78
N GLY A 397 -17.82 -13.89 -5.02
CA GLY A 397 -19.20 -14.20 -5.37
C GLY A 397 -20.22 -13.15 -4.90
N ILE A 398 -19.79 -11.92 -4.61
CA ILE A 398 -20.64 -10.80 -4.20
C ILE A 398 -20.33 -9.54 -4.99
N LYS A 399 -21.33 -8.68 -5.20
CA LYS A 399 -21.15 -7.33 -5.75
C LYS A 399 -20.88 -6.35 -4.61
N ILE A 400 -19.92 -5.45 -4.80
CA ILE A 400 -19.72 -4.33 -3.86
C ILE A 400 -20.82 -3.29 -4.06
N ASN A 401 -21.31 -2.72 -2.96
CA ASN A 401 -22.26 -1.61 -2.99
C ASN A 401 -21.56 -0.25 -2.92
N THR A 402 -20.37 -0.23 -2.35
CA THR A 402 -19.63 0.99 -2.09
C THR A 402 -18.14 0.75 -2.23
N LEU A 403 -17.48 1.66 -2.96
CA LEU A 403 -16.02 1.78 -3.00
C LEU A 403 -15.60 3.02 -2.21
N LYS A 404 -14.82 2.85 -1.15
CA LYS A 404 -14.22 3.97 -0.42
C LYS A 404 -12.90 4.35 -1.06
N VAL A 405 -12.64 5.66 -1.22
CA VAL A 405 -11.51 6.15 -2.01
C VAL A 405 -10.66 7.16 -1.26
N ASP A 406 -9.36 7.13 -1.52
CA ASP A 406 -8.38 8.08 -1.00
C ASP A 406 -7.22 8.28 -1.98
N GLY A 407 -6.22 9.05 -1.57
CA GLY A 407 -5.07 9.39 -2.39
C GLY A 407 -5.28 10.63 -3.26
N GLY A 408 -4.20 11.15 -3.82
CA GLY A 408 -4.20 12.46 -4.50
C GLY A 408 -5.15 12.55 -5.69
N ALA A 409 -5.22 11.53 -6.53
CA ALA A 409 -6.08 11.55 -7.72
C ALA A 409 -7.57 11.38 -7.38
N SER A 410 -7.93 10.93 -6.18
CA SER A 410 -9.33 10.89 -5.72
C SER A 410 -9.95 12.30 -5.55
N GLN A 411 -9.14 13.36 -5.53
CA GLN A 411 -9.61 14.74 -5.49
C GLN A 411 -10.25 15.20 -6.80
N ASN A 412 -10.00 14.50 -7.91
CA ASN A 412 -10.61 14.76 -9.22
C ASN A 412 -12.05 14.24 -9.23
N ASN A 413 -13.05 15.15 -9.26
CA ASN A 413 -14.46 14.77 -9.17
C ASN A 413 -14.95 14.09 -10.43
N PHE A 414 -14.43 14.45 -11.62
CA PHE A 414 -14.75 13.76 -12.86
C PHE A 414 -14.33 12.28 -12.77
N LEU A 415 -13.10 12.02 -12.34
CA LEU A 415 -12.61 10.64 -12.17
C LEU A 415 -13.47 9.86 -11.18
N MET A 416 -13.84 10.45 -10.03
CA MET A 416 -14.66 9.76 -9.03
C MET A 416 -16.09 9.50 -9.50
N GLN A 417 -16.68 10.44 -10.24
CA GLN A 417 -18.00 10.23 -10.84
C GLN A 417 -17.94 9.11 -11.90
N PHE A 418 -16.97 9.17 -12.79
CA PHE A 418 -16.80 8.13 -13.81
C PHE A 418 -16.49 6.75 -13.19
N GLN A 419 -15.73 6.72 -12.08
CA GLN A 419 -15.50 5.48 -11.34
C GLN A 419 -16.82 4.91 -10.78
N SER A 420 -17.69 5.74 -10.24
CA SER A 420 -19.01 5.33 -9.78
C SER A 420 -19.88 4.81 -10.93
N ASP A 421 -19.88 5.51 -12.05
CA ASP A 421 -20.64 5.17 -13.25
C ASP A 421 -20.23 3.81 -13.83
N ILE A 422 -18.90 3.59 -13.98
CA ILE A 422 -18.40 2.36 -14.62
C ILE A 422 -18.45 1.14 -13.70
N LEU A 423 -18.39 1.33 -12.37
CA LEU A 423 -18.55 0.25 -11.37
C LEU A 423 -20.00 -0.09 -11.08
N ASP A 424 -20.95 0.78 -11.44
CA ASP A 424 -22.33 0.71 -10.99
C ASP A 424 -22.44 0.58 -9.47
N SER A 425 -21.68 1.40 -8.77
CA SER A 425 -21.54 1.35 -7.31
C SER A 425 -21.26 2.73 -6.75
N LYS A 426 -21.69 2.97 -5.50
CA LYS A 426 -21.40 4.23 -4.82
C LYS A 426 -19.90 4.37 -4.58
N VAL A 427 -19.35 5.57 -4.80
CA VAL A 427 -17.99 5.95 -4.44
C VAL A 427 -18.04 6.97 -3.31
N ILE A 428 -17.31 6.72 -2.22
CA ILE A 428 -17.29 7.60 -1.03
C ILE A 428 -15.87 8.11 -0.79
N ARG A 429 -15.71 9.43 -0.77
CA ARG A 429 -14.47 10.11 -0.41
C ARG A 429 -14.59 10.70 1.00
N PRO A 430 -13.70 10.32 1.97
CA PRO A 430 -13.70 10.89 3.30
C PRO A 430 -13.14 12.33 3.29
N LYS A 431 -13.48 13.10 4.33
CA LYS A 431 -12.95 14.44 4.50
C LYS A 431 -11.47 14.46 4.87
N VAL A 432 -11.02 13.48 5.65
CA VAL A 432 -9.60 13.31 6.01
C VAL A 432 -8.92 12.53 4.90
N VAL A 433 -7.96 13.15 4.23
CA VAL A 433 -7.22 12.54 3.11
C VAL A 433 -6.08 11.61 3.56
N GLU A 434 -5.58 11.80 4.79
CA GLU A 434 -4.48 11.00 5.37
C GLU A 434 -5.02 9.72 6.05
N VAL A 435 -5.82 8.94 5.33
CA VAL A 435 -6.51 7.77 5.88
C VAL A 435 -5.58 6.65 6.31
N THR A 436 -4.42 6.53 5.67
CA THR A 436 -3.38 5.56 6.04
C THR A 436 -2.87 5.79 7.46
N ALA A 437 -2.44 7.01 7.74
CA ALA A 437 -2.00 7.42 9.08
C ALA A 437 -3.15 7.38 10.09
N LEU A 438 -4.38 7.75 9.66
CA LEU A 438 -5.57 7.69 10.51
C LEU A 438 -5.88 6.25 10.93
N GLY A 439 -5.68 5.26 10.05
CA GLY A 439 -5.84 3.84 10.40
C GLY A 439 -4.87 3.39 11.48
N ALA A 440 -3.59 3.78 11.38
CA ALA A 440 -2.61 3.51 12.43
C ALA A 440 -2.97 4.22 13.75
N ALA A 441 -3.50 5.46 13.66
CA ALA A 441 -3.98 6.20 14.84
C ALA A 441 -5.18 5.50 15.50
N TYR A 442 -6.13 5.00 14.71
CA TYR A 442 -7.29 4.26 15.24
C TYR A 442 -6.87 2.98 15.95
N LEU A 443 -5.97 2.19 15.35
CA LEU A 443 -5.42 0.99 15.98
C LEU A 443 -4.73 1.31 17.31
N ALA A 444 -3.88 2.34 17.32
CA ALA A 444 -3.18 2.77 18.52
C ALA A 444 -4.15 3.28 19.60
N GLY A 445 -5.11 4.09 19.22
CA GLY A 445 -6.08 4.68 20.15
C GLY A 445 -7.09 3.67 20.70
N LEU A 446 -7.51 2.67 19.91
CA LEU A 446 -8.34 1.57 20.40
C LEU A 446 -7.58 0.69 21.39
N THR A 447 -6.31 0.40 21.09
CA THR A 447 -5.45 -0.41 21.95
C THR A 447 -5.09 0.28 23.26
N SER A 448 -4.86 1.60 23.24
CA SER A 448 -4.55 2.38 24.44
C SER A 448 -5.79 2.75 25.28
N GLY A 449 -6.99 2.55 24.72
CA GLY A 449 -8.26 3.00 25.35
C GLY A 449 -8.58 4.48 25.13
N TYR A 450 -7.82 5.15 24.22
CA TYR A 450 -8.13 6.52 23.82
C TYR A 450 -9.51 6.62 23.15
N TRP A 451 -9.86 5.71 22.24
CA TRP A 451 -11.21 5.43 21.79
C TRP A 451 -11.70 4.16 22.46
N SER A 452 -12.94 4.20 22.94
CA SER A 452 -13.54 3.08 23.68
C SER A 452 -13.98 1.93 22.76
N SER A 453 -14.34 2.26 21.51
CA SER A 453 -14.80 1.29 20.52
C SER A 453 -14.71 1.82 19.09
N ILE A 454 -14.92 0.94 18.12
CA ILE A 454 -15.00 1.30 16.70
C ILE A 454 -16.23 2.18 16.42
N GLU A 455 -17.34 1.95 17.12
CA GLU A 455 -18.58 2.75 17.00
C GLU A 455 -18.32 4.23 17.33
N GLU A 456 -17.54 4.51 18.39
CA GLU A 456 -17.13 5.89 18.72
C GLU A 456 -16.34 6.54 17.58
N ILE A 457 -15.52 5.77 16.85
CA ILE A 457 -14.79 6.25 15.68
C ILE A 457 -15.75 6.53 14.51
N ILE A 458 -16.69 5.62 14.25
CA ILE A 458 -17.69 5.75 13.17
C ILE A 458 -18.53 7.03 13.34
N GLU A 459 -18.95 7.36 14.56
CA GLU A 459 -19.71 8.58 14.86
C GLU A 459 -18.96 9.87 14.49
N ASN A 460 -17.64 9.83 14.50
CA ASN A 460 -16.78 10.96 14.16
C ASN A 460 -16.35 11.01 12.69
N LEU A 461 -16.64 9.98 11.90
CA LEU A 461 -16.29 9.92 10.49
C LEU A 461 -17.04 11.01 9.70
N LYS A 462 -16.28 11.79 8.94
CA LYS A 462 -16.84 12.83 8.06
C LYS A 462 -16.59 12.47 6.61
N ILE A 463 -17.67 12.42 5.84
CA ILE A 463 -17.63 12.26 4.39
C ILE A 463 -17.44 13.64 3.76
N ASP A 464 -16.55 13.73 2.75
CA ASP A 464 -16.41 14.90 1.91
C ASP A 464 -17.46 14.87 0.80
N ARG A 465 -17.50 13.76 0.05
CA ARG A 465 -18.43 13.61 -1.07
C ARG A 465 -18.80 12.16 -1.34
N GLU A 466 -20.04 11.95 -1.73
CA GLU A 466 -20.55 10.70 -2.30
C GLU A 466 -20.85 10.90 -3.80
N PHE A 467 -20.51 9.90 -4.59
CA PHE A 467 -20.81 9.82 -6.01
C PHE A 467 -21.68 8.58 -6.24
N THR A 468 -22.77 8.74 -6.96
CA THR A 468 -23.69 7.66 -7.33
C THR A 468 -23.72 7.52 -8.84
N PRO A 469 -23.95 6.30 -9.39
CA PRO A 469 -24.01 6.09 -10.83
C PRO A 469 -25.05 6.98 -11.50
N LEU A 470 -24.67 7.61 -12.61
CA LEU A 470 -25.52 8.52 -13.41
C LEU A 470 -25.82 7.99 -14.81
N ILE A 471 -24.99 7.08 -15.36
CA ILE A 471 -25.21 6.46 -16.67
C ILE A 471 -26.06 5.21 -16.55
N ASN A 472 -26.80 4.89 -17.61
CA ASN A 472 -27.58 3.67 -17.69
C ASN A 472 -26.71 2.44 -18.04
N GLU A 473 -27.31 1.25 -17.99
CA GLU A 473 -26.62 -0.02 -18.23
C GLU A 473 -26.09 -0.12 -19.67
N GLU A 474 -26.89 0.33 -20.66
CA GLU A 474 -26.50 0.26 -22.08
C GLU A 474 -25.25 1.11 -22.37
N GLU A 475 -25.23 2.35 -21.89
CA GLU A 475 -24.08 3.24 -22.02
C GLU A 475 -22.84 2.67 -21.31
N ARG A 476 -23.01 2.12 -20.11
CA ARG A 476 -21.94 1.46 -19.36
C ARG A 476 -21.37 0.29 -20.12
N ASP A 477 -22.22 -0.57 -20.67
CA ASP A 477 -21.81 -1.76 -21.43
C ASP A 477 -21.04 -1.39 -22.70
N GLU A 478 -21.45 -0.33 -23.40
CA GLU A 478 -20.72 0.16 -24.58
C GLU A 478 -19.31 0.62 -24.20
N LEU A 479 -19.18 1.40 -23.13
CA LEU A 479 -17.89 1.87 -22.61
C LEU A 479 -16.98 0.71 -22.22
N ILE A 480 -17.52 -0.31 -21.52
CA ILE A 480 -16.77 -1.51 -21.11
C ILE A 480 -16.31 -2.31 -22.33
N LYS A 481 -17.17 -2.54 -23.33
CA LYS A 481 -16.80 -3.24 -24.58
C LYS A 481 -15.65 -2.55 -25.30
N GLY A 482 -15.67 -1.20 -25.34
CA GLY A 482 -14.58 -0.41 -25.91
C GLY A 482 -13.26 -0.59 -25.15
N TRP A 483 -13.31 -0.58 -23.82
CA TRP A 483 -12.15 -0.83 -22.97
C TRP A 483 -11.59 -2.24 -23.13
N GLU A 484 -12.44 -3.27 -23.10
CA GLU A 484 -12.03 -4.66 -23.32
C GLU A 484 -11.33 -4.87 -24.67
N LYS A 485 -11.82 -4.18 -25.72
CA LYS A 485 -11.16 -4.17 -27.03
C LYS A 485 -9.77 -3.54 -26.94
N ALA A 486 -9.64 -2.43 -26.22
CA ALA A 486 -8.35 -1.75 -26.04
C ALA A 486 -7.33 -2.64 -25.31
N ILE A 487 -7.76 -3.32 -24.23
CA ILE A 487 -6.94 -4.29 -23.51
C ILE A 487 -6.48 -5.43 -24.43
N LYS A 488 -7.39 -6.05 -25.20
CA LYS A 488 -7.03 -7.14 -26.13
C LYS A 488 -5.99 -6.71 -27.17
N ILE A 489 -6.08 -5.47 -27.67
CA ILE A 489 -5.11 -4.94 -28.62
C ILE A 489 -3.76 -4.71 -27.92
N THR A 490 -3.77 -4.19 -26.68
CA THR A 490 -2.55 -3.94 -25.89
C THR A 490 -1.81 -5.23 -25.55
N GLN A 491 -2.53 -6.32 -25.31
CA GLN A 491 -1.96 -7.64 -25.02
C GLN A 491 -1.57 -8.44 -26.28
N TYR A 492 -1.79 -7.89 -27.47
CA TYR A 492 -1.36 -8.54 -28.70
C TYR A 492 0.15 -8.33 -28.91
N HIS A 493 0.93 -9.39 -28.68
CA HIS A 493 2.36 -9.42 -28.93
C HIS A 493 2.62 -10.22 -30.23
N PRO A 494 2.87 -9.56 -31.38
CA PRO A 494 3.24 -10.29 -32.60
C PRO A 494 4.56 -11.04 -32.35
N LYS A 495 4.57 -12.31 -32.72
CA LYS A 495 5.77 -13.19 -32.65
C LYS A 495 6.84 -12.72 -33.62
#